data_ebf0e839ac59a5d13e5af2fd9b978343
#
_entry.id   ebf0e839ac59a5d13e5af2fd9b978343
#
_cell.length_a   1.000
_cell.length_b   1.000
_cell.length_c   1.000
_cell.angle_alpha   90.00
_cell.angle_beta   90.00
_cell.angle_gamma   90.00
#
_symmetry.space_group_name_H-M   'P 1'
#
loop_
_entity.id
_entity.type
_entity.pdbx_description
1 polymer ?
#
loop_
_entity_poly.entity_id
_entity_poly.type
_entity_poly.pdbx_seq_one_letter_code
_entity_poly.pdbx_strand_id
1 'polypeptide(L)'
;VLPTDGGWLVRGTLEGEVVLPCSRCAEDSVAVIAARFEDFENKPGMGEDEDESDESVAPAEMEENTDGRIVFEHNSPMLDLAAICWEELMLALPVTPLCRKDCKGLCAGCGVNLNEGMCACTEEEGDPRMAALRGLTLHKN
;
A
#
# COMPACT_ATOMS: atom_id res chain seq x y z
N VAL A 1 -2.10 -22.83 -0.02
CA VAL A 1 -1.07 -22.88 1.04
C VAL A 1 -0.41 -24.23 1.02
N LEU A 2 0.92 -24.25 1.01
CA LEU A 2 1.73 -25.47 1.03
C LEU A 2 2.60 -25.47 2.29
N PRO A 3 2.44 -26.41 3.22
CA PRO A 3 3.32 -26.53 4.36
C PRO A 3 4.71 -26.98 3.90
N THR A 4 5.74 -26.44 4.54
CA THR A 4 7.14 -26.79 4.37
C THR A 4 7.76 -27.12 5.73
N ASP A 5 8.99 -27.65 5.75
CA ASP A 5 9.67 -27.97 7.03
C ASP A 5 9.91 -26.73 7.89
N GLY A 6 10.20 -25.56 7.27
CA GLY A 6 10.47 -24.31 7.97
C GLY A 6 9.32 -23.32 8.08
N GLY A 7 8.17 -23.57 7.39
CA GLY A 7 7.10 -22.57 7.33
C GLY A 7 5.96 -22.95 6.39
N TRP A 8 5.39 -21.94 5.78
CA TRP A 8 4.30 -22.07 4.82
C TRP A 8 4.58 -21.26 3.58
N LEU A 9 4.43 -21.88 2.41
CA LEU A 9 4.40 -21.18 1.14
C LEU A 9 2.95 -20.84 0.80
N VAL A 10 2.65 -19.56 0.71
CA VAL A 10 1.33 -19.05 0.36
C VAL A 10 1.36 -18.53 -1.07
N ARG A 11 0.47 -19.04 -1.91
CA ARG A 11 0.29 -18.55 -3.28
C ARG A 11 -1.16 -18.22 -3.50
N GLY A 12 -1.42 -17.08 -4.12
CA GLY A 12 -2.78 -16.67 -4.41
C GLY A 12 -2.92 -15.76 -5.61
N THR A 13 -4.17 -15.53 -5.99
CA THR A 13 -4.57 -14.51 -6.95
C THR A 13 -5.73 -13.73 -6.35
N LEU A 14 -5.69 -12.42 -6.50
CA LEU A 14 -6.76 -11.50 -6.13
C LEU A 14 -7.28 -10.86 -7.40
N GLU A 15 -8.58 -11.02 -7.64
CA GLU A 15 -9.26 -10.42 -8.78
C GLU A 15 -10.54 -9.75 -8.30
N GLY A 16 -10.78 -8.53 -8.77
CA GLY A 16 -11.98 -7.80 -8.40
C GLY A 16 -11.96 -6.35 -8.83
N GLU A 17 -12.97 -5.62 -8.42
CA GLU A 17 -13.10 -4.19 -8.66
C GLU A 17 -13.29 -3.46 -7.35
N VAL A 18 -12.59 -2.33 -7.20
CA VAL A 18 -12.67 -1.46 -6.03
C VAL A 18 -13.03 -0.06 -6.48
N VAL A 19 -13.98 0.57 -5.82
CA VAL A 19 -14.34 1.97 -6.07
C VAL A 19 -13.50 2.84 -5.15
N LEU A 20 -12.70 3.73 -5.75
CA LEU A 20 -11.81 4.66 -5.04
C LEU A 20 -12.08 6.09 -5.51
N PRO A 21 -11.90 7.10 -4.66
CA PRO A 21 -11.99 8.48 -5.10
C PRO A 21 -10.86 8.82 -6.09
N CYS A 22 -11.21 9.45 -7.19
CA CYS A 22 -10.24 9.94 -8.16
C CYS A 22 -9.29 10.96 -7.52
N SER A 23 -7.98 10.76 -7.67
CA SER A 23 -6.95 11.64 -7.10
C SER A 23 -6.97 13.08 -7.62
N ARG A 24 -7.74 13.37 -8.69
CA ARG A 24 -7.83 14.71 -9.29
C ARG A 24 -9.15 15.41 -9.03
N CYS A 25 -10.28 14.70 -9.14
CA CYS A 25 -11.61 15.33 -9.05
C CYS A 25 -12.47 14.79 -7.92
N ALA A 26 -11.98 13.80 -7.16
CA ALA A 26 -12.67 13.14 -6.06
C ALA A 26 -13.96 12.38 -6.45
N GLU A 27 -14.28 12.31 -7.75
CA GLU A 27 -15.35 11.46 -8.26
C GLU A 27 -14.98 9.98 -8.17
N ASP A 28 -15.97 9.10 -8.20
CA ASP A 28 -15.75 7.67 -8.18
C ASP A 28 -14.90 7.19 -9.35
N SER A 29 -13.92 6.35 -9.05
CA SER A 29 -13.03 5.71 -10.00
C SER A 29 -13.02 4.20 -9.72
N VAL A 30 -13.32 3.39 -10.72
CA VAL A 30 -13.25 1.94 -10.61
C VAL A 30 -11.83 1.49 -10.92
N ALA A 31 -11.18 0.87 -9.95
CA ALA A 31 -9.89 0.22 -10.10
C ALA A 31 -10.10 -1.29 -10.23
N VAL A 32 -9.61 -1.87 -11.32
CA VAL A 32 -9.57 -3.32 -11.51
C VAL A 32 -8.33 -3.87 -10.85
N ILE A 33 -8.52 -4.78 -9.91
CA ILE A 33 -7.45 -5.48 -9.19
C ILE A 33 -7.23 -6.83 -9.86
N ALA A 34 -5.99 -7.10 -10.22
CA ALA A 34 -5.55 -8.39 -10.74
C ALA A 34 -4.12 -8.62 -10.23
N ALA A 35 -3.98 -9.15 -9.03
CA ALA A 35 -2.71 -9.42 -8.38
C ALA A 35 -2.47 -10.92 -8.25
N ARG A 36 -1.23 -11.32 -8.40
CA ARG A 36 -0.75 -12.67 -8.09
C ARG A 36 0.40 -12.52 -7.12
N PHE A 37 0.35 -13.28 -6.05
CA PHE A 37 1.36 -13.22 -5.00
C PHE A 37 1.87 -14.61 -4.63
N GLU A 38 3.06 -14.63 -4.08
CA GLU A 38 3.73 -15.81 -3.53
C GLU A 38 4.59 -15.33 -2.35
N ASP A 39 4.21 -15.74 -1.16
CA ASP A 39 4.86 -15.40 0.10
C ASP A 39 5.30 -16.64 0.85
N PHE A 40 6.39 -16.49 1.60
CA PHE A 40 6.86 -17.53 2.50
C PHE A 40 6.84 -17.04 3.93
N GLU A 41 6.06 -17.70 4.77
CA GLU A 41 5.95 -17.40 6.20
C GLU A 41 6.69 -18.42 7.03
N ASN A 42 7.67 -17.97 7.80
CA ASN A 42 8.46 -18.82 8.69
C ASN A 42 7.62 -19.26 9.89
N LYS A 43 7.77 -20.52 10.31
CA LYS A 43 7.21 -20.97 11.60
C LYS A 43 7.99 -20.33 12.75
N PRO A 44 7.30 -19.79 13.75
CA PRO A 44 7.97 -19.28 14.94
C PRO A 44 8.82 -20.36 15.62
N GLY A 45 10.05 -20.03 15.98
CA GLY A 45 10.99 -20.94 16.64
C GLY A 45 11.77 -21.89 15.73
N MET A 46 11.70 -21.71 14.40
CA MET A 46 12.53 -22.44 13.43
C MET A 46 13.31 -21.48 12.52
N GLY A 47 14.09 -20.64 13.09
CA GLY A 47 15.00 -19.81 12.30
C GLY A 47 15.65 -18.77 13.16
N GLU A 48 16.87 -19.08 13.51
CA GLU A 48 18.03 -18.23 13.29
C GLU A 48 19.20 -18.90 13.98
N ASP A 49 20.31 -18.95 13.26
CA ASP A 49 21.56 -19.49 13.73
C ASP A 49 21.92 -18.91 15.07
N GLU A 50 22.06 -19.80 16.07
CA GLU A 50 22.54 -19.50 17.41
C GLU A 50 23.97 -18.95 17.31
N ASP A 51 24.11 -17.64 17.16
CA ASP A 51 25.34 -16.98 17.59
C ASP A 51 25.31 -16.89 19.12
N GLU A 52 26.10 -17.80 19.71
CA GLU A 52 26.38 -17.83 21.15
C GLU A 52 26.88 -16.47 21.64
N SER A 53 26.05 -15.75 22.42
CA SER A 53 26.57 -14.97 23.55
C SER A 53 25.45 -14.35 24.37
N ASP A 54 25.41 -14.81 25.56
CA ASP A 54 24.99 -14.18 26.82
C ASP A 54 23.81 -14.83 27.56
N GLU A 55 24.25 -15.54 28.59
CA GLU A 55 23.48 -16.17 29.64
C GLU A 55 22.92 -15.07 30.56
N SER A 56 21.69 -14.67 30.38
CA SER A 56 20.78 -14.16 31.41
C SER A 56 19.57 -13.40 30.83
N VAL A 57 18.63 -14.08 30.16
CA VAL A 57 17.32 -13.50 29.94
C VAL A 57 16.25 -14.48 30.40
N ALA A 58 15.39 -14.00 31.28
CA ALA A 58 14.17 -14.64 31.76
C ALA A 58 13.33 -15.22 30.60
N PRO A 59 12.42 -16.20 30.86
CA PRO A 59 11.65 -16.85 29.80
C PRO A 59 10.99 -15.78 28.94
N ALA A 60 11.48 -15.71 27.71
CA ALA A 60 11.10 -14.73 26.73
C ALA A 60 9.57 -14.71 26.62
N GLU A 61 9.01 -13.56 26.86
CA GLU A 61 7.72 -13.18 26.31
C GLU A 61 7.79 -13.56 24.83
N MET A 62 6.92 -14.48 24.40
CA MET A 62 6.82 -14.91 23.00
C MET A 62 6.79 -13.63 22.17
N GLU A 63 7.85 -13.39 21.39
CA GLU A 63 7.87 -12.27 20.47
C GLU A 63 6.67 -12.44 19.57
N GLU A 64 5.69 -11.60 19.84
CA GLU A 64 4.49 -11.47 19.05
C GLU A 64 4.96 -11.14 17.63
N ASN A 65 4.79 -12.08 16.70
CA ASN A 65 5.16 -11.86 15.31
C ASN A 65 4.50 -10.57 14.85
N THR A 66 5.31 -9.54 14.72
CA THR A 66 4.88 -8.16 14.54
C THR A 66 4.03 -7.92 13.29
N ASP A 67 4.04 -8.86 12.34
CA ASP A 67 3.34 -8.73 11.06
C ASP A 67 1.88 -9.17 11.11
N GLY A 68 1.40 -9.75 12.24
CA GLY A 68 0.01 -10.17 12.39
C GLY A 68 -0.44 -11.30 11.45
N ARG A 69 0.49 -11.88 10.68
CA ARG A 69 0.20 -12.95 9.72
C ARG A 69 0.14 -14.35 10.36
N ILE A 70 0.72 -14.50 11.55
CA ILE A 70 0.70 -15.72 12.32
C ILE A 70 -0.06 -15.48 13.61
N VAL A 71 -1.08 -16.29 13.83
CA VAL A 71 -1.88 -16.31 15.05
C VAL A 71 -1.67 -17.64 15.79
N PHE A 72 -1.84 -17.64 17.11
CA PHE A 72 -1.70 -18.85 17.90
C PHE A 72 -3.06 -19.33 18.38
N GLU A 73 -3.42 -20.56 18.04
CA GLU A 73 -4.59 -21.23 18.56
C GLU A 73 -4.15 -22.47 19.35
N HIS A 74 -4.53 -22.55 20.64
CA HIS A 74 -4.12 -23.64 21.53
C HIS A 74 -2.60 -23.92 21.52
N ASN A 75 -1.78 -22.86 21.51
CA ASN A 75 -0.33 -22.95 21.43
C ASN A 75 0.23 -23.53 20.12
N SER A 76 -0.59 -23.57 19.08
CA SER A 76 -0.17 -23.99 17.72
C SER A 76 -0.17 -22.78 16.79
N PRO A 77 0.92 -22.53 16.06
CA PRO A 77 0.97 -21.44 15.10
C PRO A 77 0.08 -21.74 13.88
N MET A 78 -0.72 -20.77 13.51
CA MET A 78 -1.61 -20.80 12.35
C MET A 78 -1.43 -19.56 11.51
N LEU A 79 -1.60 -19.68 10.20
CA LEU A 79 -1.58 -18.53 9.29
C LEU A 79 -2.93 -17.80 9.30
N ASP A 80 -2.89 -16.50 9.47
CA ASP A 80 -4.01 -15.63 9.20
C ASP A 80 -4.03 -15.27 7.70
N LEU A 81 -4.75 -16.06 6.93
CA LEU A 81 -4.91 -15.81 5.49
C LEU A 81 -5.66 -14.51 5.19
N ALA A 82 -6.48 -14.03 6.10
CA ALA A 82 -7.19 -12.76 5.91
C ALA A 82 -6.22 -11.59 6.00
N ALA A 83 -5.26 -11.63 6.93
CA ALA A 83 -4.22 -10.62 7.04
C ALA A 83 -3.34 -10.58 5.78
N ILE A 84 -2.90 -11.75 5.30
CA ILE A 84 -2.10 -11.86 4.07
C ILE A 84 -2.88 -11.32 2.86
N CYS A 85 -4.11 -11.76 2.66
CA CYS A 85 -4.94 -11.28 1.55
C CYS A 85 -5.23 -9.77 1.63
N TRP A 86 -5.40 -9.24 2.84
CA TRP A 86 -5.61 -7.81 3.05
C TRP A 86 -4.38 -7.01 2.65
N GLU A 87 -3.20 -7.44 3.06
CA GLU A 87 -1.94 -6.80 2.70
C GLU A 87 -1.71 -6.80 1.19
N GLU A 88 -1.88 -7.95 0.55
CA GLU A 88 -1.77 -8.09 -0.89
C GLU A 88 -2.78 -7.22 -1.65
N LEU A 89 -4.01 -7.12 -1.13
CA LEU A 89 -5.00 -6.19 -1.67
C LEU A 89 -4.52 -4.74 -1.56
N MET A 90 -4.01 -4.33 -0.41
CA MET A 90 -3.53 -2.97 -0.20
C MET A 90 -2.35 -2.62 -1.12
N LEU A 91 -1.44 -3.59 -1.34
CA LEU A 91 -0.32 -3.43 -2.27
C LEU A 91 -0.78 -3.35 -3.75
N ALA A 92 -1.87 -4.04 -4.09
CA ALA A 92 -2.42 -4.03 -5.44
C ALA A 92 -3.24 -2.77 -5.77
N LEU A 93 -3.63 -1.97 -4.76
CA LEU A 93 -4.38 -0.74 -5.01
C LEU A 93 -3.53 0.30 -5.76
N PRO A 94 -4.11 1.00 -6.75
CA PRO A 94 -3.39 2.07 -7.43
C PRO A 94 -3.13 3.25 -6.49
N VAL A 95 -1.89 3.73 -6.44
CA VAL A 95 -1.50 4.89 -5.61
C VAL A 95 -2.24 6.17 -6.04
N THR A 96 -2.53 6.30 -7.34
CA THR A 96 -3.21 7.47 -7.91
C THR A 96 -4.38 7.02 -8.80
N PRO A 97 -5.52 6.61 -8.22
CA PRO A 97 -6.69 6.23 -9.00
C PRO A 97 -7.22 7.43 -9.79
N LEU A 98 -7.58 7.21 -11.04
CA LEU A 98 -8.15 8.24 -11.91
C LEU A 98 -9.46 7.74 -12.50
N CYS A 99 -10.52 8.56 -12.44
CA CYS A 99 -11.81 8.25 -13.07
C CYS A 99 -11.69 8.10 -14.60
N ARG A 100 -10.73 8.83 -15.21
CA ARG A 100 -10.36 8.76 -16.64
C ARG A 100 -8.96 9.31 -16.84
N LYS A 101 -8.28 8.89 -17.89
CA LYS A 101 -6.89 9.28 -18.19
C LYS A 101 -6.71 10.80 -18.40
N ASP A 102 -7.72 11.46 -18.95
CA ASP A 102 -7.77 12.87 -19.26
C ASP A 102 -8.51 13.72 -18.21
N CYS A 103 -8.66 13.18 -16.99
CA CYS A 103 -9.31 13.90 -15.89
C CYS A 103 -8.64 15.26 -15.66
N LYS A 104 -9.44 16.34 -15.77
CA LYS A 104 -8.97 17.71 -15.57
C LYS A 104 -8.87 18.11 -14.09
N GLY A 105 -9.52 17.34 -13.21
CA GLY A 105 -9.50 17.60 -11.77
C GLY A 105 -10.43 18.71 -11.33
N LEU A 106 -10.18 19.21 -10.12
CA LEU A 106 -10.86 20.35 -9.52
C LEU A 106 -10.06 21.63 -9.80
N CYS A 107 -10.77 22.73 -9.95
CA CYS A 107 -10.13 24.04 -10.01
C CYS A 107 -9.45 24.37 -8.67
N ALA A 108 -8.17 24.76 -8.69
CA ALA A 108 -7.42 25.10 -7.49
C ALA A 108 -7.99 26.32 -6.73
N GLY A 109 -8.65 27.24 -7.44
CA GLY A 109 -9.20 28.45 -6.83
C GLY A 109 -10.60 28.27 -6.22
N CYS A 110 -11.53 27.62 -6.93
CA CYS A 110 -12.94 27.53 -6.52
C CYS A 110 -13.45 26.12 -6.27
N GLY A 111 -12.63 25.06 -6.53
CA GLY A 111 -13.02 23.68 -6.28
C GLY A 111 -14.01 23.10 -7.29
N VAL A 112 -14.43 23.84 -8.34
CA VAL A 112 -15.35 23.31 -9.33
C VAL A 112 -14.70 22.18 -10.13
N ASN A 113 -15.49 21.16 -10.47
CA ASN A 113 -15.02 20.03 -11.26
C ASN A 113 -14.83 20.47 -12.73
N LEU A 114 -13.59 20.56 -13.17
CA LEU A 114 -13.24 21.00 -14.55
C LEU A 114 -13.59 19.99 -15.63
N ASN A 115 -14.04 18.79 -15.25
CA ASN A 115 -14.56 17.81 -16.18
C ASN A 115 -16.02 18.14 -16.60
N GLU A 116 -16.77 18.84 -15.76
CA GLU A 116 -18.16 19.17 -15.96
C GLU A 116 -18.36 20.58 -16.53
N GLY A 117 -17.40 21.45 -16.31
CA GLY A 117 -17.51 22.82 -16.78
C GLY A 117 -16.18 23.60 -16.71
N MET A 118 -16.25 24.85 -17.14
CA MET A 118 -15.14 25.80 -17.01
C MET A 118 -15.41 26.71 -15.82
N CYS A 119 -14.36 27.09 -15.09
CA CYS A 119 -14.46 28.13 -14.08
C CYS A 119 -14.01 29.50 -14.63
N ALA A 120 -14.45 30.57 -14.01
CA ALA A 120 -14.03 31.94 -14.32
C ALA A 120 -12.87 32.43 -13.45
N CYS A 121 -12.22 31.53 -12.69
CA CYS A 121 -11.06 31.86 -11.90
C CYS A 121 -9.88 32.24 -12.80
N THR A 122 -9.27 33.38 -12.53
CA THR A 122 -7.96 33.69 -13.08
C THR A 122 -6.92 32.81 -12.42
N GLU A 123 -5.97 32.28 -13.17
CA GLU A 123 -4.82 31.59 -12.59
C GLU A 123 -4.10 32.61 -11.68
N GLU A 124 -4.21 32.40 -10.36
CA GLU A 124 -3.46 33.22 -9.41
C GLU A 124 -1.97 33.02 -9.68
N GLU A 125 -1.24 34.11 -9.75
CA GLU A 125 0.21 34.05 -9.76
C GLU A 125 0.64 33.30 -8.50
N GLY A 126 1.15 32.06 -8.63
CA GLY A 126 1.50 31.18 -7.50
C GLY A 126 2.28 31.88 -6.38
N ASP A 127 2.46 31.23 -5.25
CA ASP A 127 3.05 31.80 -4.02
C ASP A 127 4.23 32.74 -4.32
N PRO A 128 4.19 34.00 -3.87
CA PRO A 128 5.28 34.98 -4.06
C PRO A 128 6.63 34.48 -3.56
N ARG A 129 6.63 33.62 -2.53
CA ARG A 129 7.87 33.04 -1.99
C ARG A 129 8.56 32.08 -2.97
N MET A 130 7.82 31.56 -3.94
CA MET A 130 8.33 30.69 -5.00
C MET A 130 8.68 31.45 -6.29
N ALA A 131 8.56 32.78 -6.29
CA ALA A 131 8.84 33.62 -7.47
C ALA A 131 10.27 33.42 -8.02
N ALA A 132 11.25 33.21 -7.15
CA ALA A 132 12.63 32.94 -7.55
C ALA A 132 12.82 31.65 -8.36
N LEU A 133 11.91 30.66 -8.21
CA LEU A 133 11.97 29.38 -8.92
C LEU A 133 11.41 29.48 -10.35
N ARG A 134 10.62 30.51 -10.67
CA ARG A 134 10.02 30.69 -12.01
C ARG A 134 11.05 30.93 -13.10
N GLY A 135 12.24 31.42 -12.74
CA GLY A 135 13.35 31.67 -13.67
C GLY A 135 14.26 30.48 -13.91
N LEU A 136 14.03 29.34 -13.22
CA LEU A 136 14.87 28.16 -13.38
C LEU A 136 14.52 27.40 -14.67
N THR A 137 15.46 27.39 -15.60
CA THR A 137 15.39 26.51 -16.80
C THR A 137 16.14 25.21 -16.50
N LEU A 138 15.43 24.10 -16.50
CA LEU A 138 16.06 22.77 -16.38
C LEU A 138 16.59 22.38 -17.76
N HIS A 139 17.91 22.34 -17.90
CA HIS A 139 18.54 21.73 -19.08
C HIS A 139 18.45 20.20 -18.94
N LYS A 140 17.71 19.58 -19.85
CA LYS A 140 17.63 18.13 -19.92
C LYS A 140 18.91 17.63 -20.59
N ASN A 141 19.77 16.99 -19.83
CA ASN A 141 20.92 16.22 -20.36
C ASN A 141 20.42 14.91 -20.99
#